data_75f5e8027315b7efbad20e741a2175f9
#
_entry.id   75f5e8027315b7efbad20e741a2175f9
#
_cell.length_a   1.000
_cell.length_b   1.000
_cell.length_c   1.000
_cell.angle_alpha   90.00
_cell.angle_beta   90.00
_cell.angle_gamma   90.00
#
_symmetry.space_group_name_H-M   'P 1'
#
loop_
_entity.id
_entity.type
_entity.pdbx_description
1 polymer ?
#
loop_
_entity_poly.entity_id
_entity_poly.type
_entity_poly.pdbx_seq_one_letter_code
_entity_poly.pdbx_strand_id
1 'polypeptide(L)'
;MSTWLIISEETSTAEGAAPHRQVTLVRTVNGKTREQALVELHDVAKKHRPDSLKSASTVVGRDSDGSFWVLAKNSRGQASCNLRLIERIGS
;
A
#
# COMPACT_ATOMS: atom_id res chain seq x y z
N MET A 1 -5.17 2.71 -23.87
CA MET A 1 -4.84 1.87 -22.71
C MET A 1 -4.53 2.75 -21.51
N SER A 2 -4.97 2.31 -20.36
CA SER A 2 -4.82 3.13 -19.15
C SER A 2 -3.45 3.00 -18.55
N THR A 3 -3.02 4.06 -17.87
CA THR A 3 -1.88 4.03 -16.98
C THR A 3 -2.40 3.92 -15.56
N TRP A 4 -1.85 3.01 -14.80
CA TRP A 4 -2.24 2.77 -13.42
C TRP A 4 -1.12 3.17 -12.48
N LEU A 5 -1.50 3.69 -11.33
CA LEU A 5 -0.54 4.10 -10.31
C LEU A 5 -0.76 3.23 -9.09
N ILE A 6 0.33 2.65 -8.59
CA ILE A 6 0.31 1.93 -7.32
C ILE A 6 0.78 2.90 -6.25
N ILE A 7 -0.09 3.18 -5.31
CA ILE A 7 0.20 4.10 -4.22
C ILE A 7 0.20 3.37 -2.88
N SER A 8 1.02 3.86 -1.99
CA SER A 8 1.12 3.40 -0.61
C SER A 8 0.63 4.50 0.31
N GLU A 9 -0.36 4.18 1.13
CA GLU A 9 -0.79 5.08 2.19
C GLU A 9 -0.35 4.49 3.52
N GLU A 10 0.66 5.08 4.10
CA GLU A 10 1.22 4.66 5.36
C GLU A 10 0.61 5.47 6.51
N THR A 11 0.12 4.78 7.51
CA THR A 11 -0.38 5.42 8.72
C THR A 11 0.43 4.89 9.90
N SER A 12 0.95 5.79 10.71
CA SER A 12 1.66 5.41 11.92
C SER A 12 1.26 6.34 13.05
N THR A 13 1.24 5.78 14.26
CA THR A 13 0.95 6.52 15.48
C THR A 13 2.05 6.21 16.47
N ALA A 14 2.84 7.23 16.83
CA ALA A 14 3.81 7.11 17.90
C ALA A 14 3.10 7.43 19.21
N GLU A 15 3.55 6.79 20.30
CA GLU A 15 2.97 7.03 21.60
C GLU A 15 3.07 8.53 21.98
N GLY A 16 1.93 9.11 22.33
CA GLY A 16 1.86 10.52 22.70
C GLY A 16 1.88 11.50 21.54
N ALA A 17 1.93 11.03 20.29
CA ALA A 17 1.97 11.87 19.10
C ALA A 17 0.67 11.77 18.30
N ALA A 18 0.40 12.78 17.48
CA ALA A 18 -0.70 12.71 16.52
C ALA A 18 -0.42 11.65 15.46
N PRO A 19 -1.45 10.99 14.90
CA PRO A 19 -1.26 10.06 13.82
C PRO A 19 -0.57 10.71 12.62
N HIS A 20 0.39 10.02 12.05
CA HIS A 20 1.10 10.46 10.86
C HIS A 20 0.63 9.63 9.66
N ARG A 21 0.27 10.32 8.57
CA ARG A 21 -0.21 9.70 7.35
C ARG A 21 0.61 10.22 6.18
N GLN A 22 1.10 9.30 5.35
CA GLN A 22 1.89 9.65 4.19
C GLN A 22 1.44 8.82 2.99
N VAL A 23 1.23 9.48 1.85
CA VAL A 23 0.88 8.82 0.60
C VAL A 23 2.06 8.96 -0.35
N THR A 24 2.48 7.84 -0.93
CA THR A 24 3.64 7.77 -1.81
C THR A 24 3.29 7.01 -3.08
N LEU A 25 3.76 7.50 -4.23
CA LEU A 25 3.69 6.75 -5.48
C LEU A 25 4.79 5.69 -5.46
N VAL A 26 4.40 4.41 -5.55
CA VAL A 26 5.33 3.29 -5.48
C VAL A 26 5.76 2.84 -6.87
N ARG A 27 4.81 2.73 -7.79
CA ARG A 27 5.08 2.22 -9.14
C ARG A 27 4.07 2.79 -10.13
N THR A 28 4.53 3.04 -11.35
CA THR A 28 3.66 3.38 -12.49
C THR A 28 3.57 2.15 -13.40
N VAL A 29 2.35 1.79 -13.78
CA VAL A 29 2.08 0.64 -14.64
C VAL A 29 1.44 1.15 -15.93
N ASN A 30 2.17 1.10 -17.04
CA ASN A 30 1.73 1.63 -18.31
C ASN A 30 1.19 0.54 -19.22
N GLY A 31 0.12 0.87 -19.97
CA GLY A 31 -0.37 0.02 -21.04
C GLY A 31 -0.94 -1.31 -20.61
N LYS A 32 -1.49 -1.38 -19.40
CA LYS A 32 -2.03 -2.61 -18.83
C LYS A 32 -3.53 -2.47 -18.57
N THR A 33 -4.23 -3.61 -18.57
CA THR A 33 -5.60 -3.65 -18.08
C THR A 33 -5.60 -3.54 -16.55
N ARG A 34 -6.78 -3.28 -15.99
CA ARG A 34 -6.92 -3.23 -14.53
C ARG A 34 -6.52 -4.56 -13.89
N GLU A 35 -6.91 -5.68 -14.50
CA GLU A 35 -6.56 -7.02 -13.99
C GLU A 35 -5.05 -7.25 -13.97
N GLN A 36 -4.36 -6.84 -15.03
CA GLN A 36 -2.90 -6.95 -15.10
C GLN A 36 -2.24 -6.05 -14.05
N ALA A 37 -2.76 -4.85 -13.87
CA ALA A 37 -2.23 -3.93 -12.86
C ALA A 37 -2.47 -4.46 -11.44
N LEU A 38 -3.58 -5.16 -11.19
CA LEU A 38 -3.85 -5.77 -9.89
C LEU A 38 -2.86 -6.90 -9.57
N VAL A 39 -2.39 -7.61 -10.58
CA VAL A 39 -1.33 -8.62 -10.38
C VAL A 39 -0.05 -7.94 -9.92
N GLU A 40 0.31 -6.82 -10.51
CA GLU A 40 1.48 -6.06 -10.07
C GLU A 40 1.28 -5.47 -8.68
N LEU A 41 0.09 -5.01 -8.36
CA LEU A 41 -0.23 -4.54 -7.02
C LEU A 41 -0.03 -5.64 -5.98
N HIS A 42 -0.46 -6.85 -6.28
CA HIS A 42 -0.26 -8.01 -5.39
C HIS A 42 1.23 -8.29 -5.18
N ASP A 43 2.03 -8.22 -6.24
CA ASP A 43 3.47 -8.39 -6.15
C ASP A 43 4.11 -7.33 -5.26
N VAL A 44 3.71 -6.07 -5.43
CA VAL A 44 4.18 -4.98 -4.59
C VAL A 44 3.79 -5.21 -3.14
N ALA A 45 2.57 -5.65 -2.88
CA ALA A 45 2.09 -5.89 -1.52
C ALA A 45 2.91 -6.95 -0.79
N LYS A 46 3.42 -7.94 -1.51
CA LYS A 46 4.28 -8.97 -0.91
C LYS A 46 5.67 -8.45 -0.54
N LYS A 47 6.15 -7.43 -1.25
CA LYS A 47 7.55 -6.99 -1.15
C LYS A 47 7.72 -5.64 -0.48
N HIS A 48 6.79 -4.72 -0.71
CA HIS A 48 6.92 -3.35 -0.20
C HIS A 48 6.70 -3.30 1.30
N ARG A 49 7.66 -2.71 2.00
CA ARG A 49 7.56 -2.48 3.44
C ARG A 49 7.99 -1.06 3.74
N PRO A 50 7.09 -0.22 4.27
CA PRO A 50 7.49 1.11 4.73
C PRO A 50 8.39 1.00 5.96
N ASP A 51 9.11 2.07 6.26
CA ASP A 51 10.08 2.07 7.36
C ASP A 51 9.44 1.67 8.70
N SER A 52 8.21 2.08 8.93
CA SER A 52 7.49 1.76 10.18
C SER A 52 7.19 0.27 10.33
N LEU A 53 7.29 -0.52 9.24
CA LEU A 53 6.96 -1.95 9.25
C LEU A 53 8.13 -2.85 8.89
N LYS A 54 9.31 -2.29 8.60
CA LYS A 54 10.45 -3.09 8.14
C LYS A 54 10.95 -4.11 9.14
N SER A 55 10.92 -3.79 10.41
CA SER A 55 11.43 -4.67 11.47
C SER A 55 10.34 -5.50 12.14
N ALA A 56 9.10 -5.35 11.74
CA ALA A 56 7.97 -6.05 12.35
C ALA A 56 7.60 -7.29 11.56
N SER A 57 7.11 -8.31 12.25
CA SER A 57 6.40 -9.41 11.60
C SER A 57 5.09 -8.85 11.05
N THR A 58 4.83 -9.06 9.77
CA THR A 58 3.68 -8.49 9.09
C THR A 58 2.75 -9.55 8.53
N VAL A 59 1.50 -9.17 8.35
CA VAL A 59 0.51 -9.94 7.63
C VAL A 59 -0.03 -9.08 6.48
N VAL A 60 -0.26 -9.70 5.33
CA VAL A 60 -0.79 -9.02 4.15
C VAL A 60 -2.19 -9.56 3.88
N GLY A 61 -3.16 -8.67 3.77
CA GLY A 61 -4.54 -9.01 3.46
C GLY A 61 -5.05 -8.26 2.24
N ARG A 62 -6.06 -8.84 1.59
CA ARG A 62 -6.75 -8.19 0.48
C ARG A 62 -8.08 -7.65 0.96
N ASP A 63 -8.36 -6.40 0.66
CA ASP A 63 -9.64 -5.79 0.96
C ASP A 63 -10.64 -6.06 -0.17
N SER A 64 -11.92 -5.90 0.12
CA SER A 64 -13.00 -6.13 -0.84
C SER A 64 -12.95 -5.20 -2.05
N ASP A 65 -12.31 -4.04 -1.93
CA ASP A 65 -12.13 -3.10 -3.04
C ASP A 65 -10.93 -3.46 -3.95
N GLY A 66 -10.20 -4.54 -3.63
CA GLY A 66 -9.03 -4.96 -4.37
C GLY A 66 -7.72 -4.36 -3.87
N SER A 67 -7.76 -3.50 -2.87
CA SER A 67 -6.55 -2.98 -2.25
C SER A 67 -5.94 -4.02 -1.30
N PHE A 68 -4.70 -3.76 -0.89
CA PHE A 68 -4.00 -4.63 0.05
C PHE A 68 -3.63 -3.86 1.30
N TRP A 69 -3.64 -4.56 2.42
CA TRP A 69 -3.19 -4.03 3.69
C TRP A 69 -1.98 -4.80 4.19
N VAL A 70 -0.97 -4.08 4.64
CA VAL A 70 0.17 -4.64 5.33
C VAL A 70 0.08 -4.19 6.78
N LEU A 71 -0.05 -5.13 7.67
CA LEU A 71 -0.31 -4.86 9.08
C LEU A 71 0.74 -5.56 9.95
N ALA A 72 1.11 -4.94 11.05
CA ALA A 72 1.98 -5.57 12.02
C ALA A 72 1.22 -6.67 12.78
N LYS A 73 1.80 -7.86 12.85
CA LYS A 73 1.17 -9.02 13.50
C LYS A 73 0.87 -8.80 14.97
N ASN A 74 1.77 -8.16 15.66
CA ASN A 74 1.65 -7.91 17.10
C ASN A 74 1.22 -6.48 17.34
N SER A 75 0.30 -5.99 16.52
CA SER A 75 0.03 -4.60 16.53
C SER A 75 -0.69 -4.18 17.81
N ARG A 76 -0.07 -3.28 18.48
CA ARG A 76 -0.78 -2.37 19.34
C ARG A 76 -1.31 -1.21 18.49
N GLY A 77 -1.66 -1.50 17.23
CA GLY A 77 -2.35 -0.59 16.33
C GLY A 77 -1.54 0.59 15.83
N GLN A 78 -0.22 0.49 15.75
CA GLN A 78 0.59 1.67 15.59
C GLN A 78 1.09 1.94 14.19
N ALA A 79 1.02 0.96 13.28
CA ALA A 79 1.44 1.16 11.90
C ALA A 79 0.64 0.28 10.97
N SER A 80 0.27 0.86 9.83
CA SER A 80 -0.40 0.12 8.77
C SER A 80 -0.04 0.74 7.44
N CYS A 81 -0.15 -0.05 6.37
CA CYS A 81 0.10 0.42 5.02
C CYS A 81 -0.99 -0.12 4.11
N ASN A 82 -1.70 0.78 3.44
CA ASN A 82 -2.66 0.41 2.41
C ASN A 82 -2.03 0.60 1.04
N LEU A 83 -2.01 -0.44 0.23
CA LEU A 83 -1.52 -0.41 -1.13
C LEU A 83 -2.71 -0.53 -2.07
N ARG A 84 -2.91 0.47 -2.91
CA ARG A 84 -4.04 0.49 -3.81
C ARG A 84 -3.68 1.01 -5.19
N LEU A 85 -4.57 0.70 -6.11
CA LEU A 85 -4.42 1.04 -7.51
C LEU A 85 -5.33 2.21 -7.84
N ILE A 86 -4.78 3.23 -8.48
CA ILE A 86 -5.60 4.33 -9.02
C ILE A 86 -5.31 4.47 -10.50
N GLU A 87 -6.29 4.92 -11.25
CA GLU A 87 -6.10 5.21 -12.68
C GLU A 87 -5.60 6.63 -12.84
N ARG A 88 -4.52 6.79 -13.60
CA ARG A 88 -4.01 8.12 -13.93
C ARG A 88 -4.93 8.79 -14.95
N ILE A 89 -5.46 9.94 -14.62
CA ILE A 89 -6.35 10.69 -15.51
C ILE A 89 -5.76 12.03 -15.96
N GLY A 90 -4.55 12.33 -15.53
CA GLY A 90 -3.88 13.56 -15.88
C GLY A 90 -2.43 13.55 -15.48
N SER A 91 -1.69 14.56 -15.88
CA SER A 91 -0.27 14.67 -15.54
C SER A 91 -0.04 15.83 -14.57
#